data_a1ed56568313ef4ef4e0fbc2797f6b0b
#
_entry.id   a1ed56568313ef4ef4e0fbc2797f6b0b
#
_cell.length_a   1.000
_cell.length_b   1.000
_cell.length_c   1.000
_cell.angle_alpha   90.00
_cell.angle_beta   90.00
_cell.angle_gamma   90.00
#
_symmetry.space_group_name_H-M   'P 1'
#
loop_
_entity.id
_entity.type
_entity.pdbx_description
1 polymer ?
#
loop_
_entity_poly.entity_id
_entity_poly.type
_entity_poly.pdbx_seq_one_letter_code
_entity_poly.pdbx_strand_id
1 'polypeptide(L)'
;MTINLGKVMIDQDDDLSADEELTSPKPINRKKILILALPVVIAIGLSVGLYFAFSKDYNSGPSAYSVIQKPKNNDGTESITVFYDLPEIHASLRTSGTEKQRVSLALNIELSRVEDVASIEIMSPRIKDAVLAHIIELTADELEGANGLYWLKEELLYRLNLVVAPVRISSLNIKQIDIQSEDPQQ
;
A
#
# COMPACT_ATOMS: atom_id res chain seq x y z
N MET A 1 38.78 33.66 70.59
CA MET A 1 37.99 32.80 71.48
C MET A 1 37.77 31.51 70.70
N THR A 2 38.76 30.66 70.84
CA THR A 2 38.84 29.45 71.67
C THR A 2 37.89 28.36 71.19
N ILE A 3 38.47 27.35 70.60
CA ILE A 3 38.72 25.95 70.97
C ILE A 3 37.62 25.06 70.44
N ASN A 4 37.76 23.83 69.90
CA ASN A 4 38.67 22.71 70.16
C ASN A 4 38.35 21.60 69.12
N LEU A 5 39.26 21.06 68.52
CA LEU A 5 39.85 19.73 68.55
C LEU A 5 38.97 18.59 69.10
N GLY A 6 38.84 17.57 68.34
CA GLY A 6 38.46 16.22 68.69
C GLY A 6 38.56 15.33 67.46
N LYS A 7 39.56 14.84 67.10
CA LYS A 7 40.43 13.65 67.19
C LYS A 7 39.72 12.43 67.78
N VAL A 8 39.40 11.46 66.97
CA VAL A 8 39.32 10.00 67.23
C VAL A 8 39.50 9.29 65.96
N MET A 9 40.64 8.73 65.63
CA MET A 9 41.14 7.38 65.88
C MET A 9 40.28 6.28 65.20
N ILE A 10 40.73 5.81 64.09
CA ILE A 10 41.34 4.51 63.67
C ILE A 10 40.89 3.35 64.60
N ASP A 11 40.24 2.42 63.91
CA ASP A 11 40.38 0.97 63.99
C ASP A 11 39.70 0.45 62.66
N GLN A 12 40.37 -0.02 61.77
CA GLN A 12 41.13 -1.25 61.56
C GLN A 12 40.24 -2.50 61.56
N ASP A 13 40.38 -3.15 60.41
CA ASP A 13 40.19 -4.57 60.17
C ASP A 13 38.73 -5.06 60.14
N ASP A 14 38.27 -5.30 58.89
CA ASP A 14 37.86 -6.66 58.58
C ASP A 14 37.86 -6.91 57.07
N ASP A 15 38.79 -7.73 56.73
CA ASP A 15 38.89 -8.66 55.65
C ASP A 15 37.52 -9.15 55.15
N LEU A 16 37.15 -8.79 53.94
CA LEU A 16 36.32 -9.63 53.08
C LEU A 16 36.84 -9.59 51.68
N SER A 17 37.81 -10.43 51.43
CA SER A 17 38.17 -10.96 50.16
C SER A 17 36.93 -11.59 49.50
N ALA A 18 36.22 -10.82 48.71
CA ALA A 18 35.33 -11.35 47.71
C ALA A 18 36.16 -11.69 46.48
N ASP A 19 36.62 -12.92 46.47
CA ASP A 19 37.10 -13.57 45.25
C ASP A 19 36.00 -13.48 44.19
N GLU A 20 36.06 -12.47 43.33
CA GLU A 20 35.43 -12.54 42.02
C GLU A 20 36.11 -13.62 41.22
N GLU A 21 35.62 -14.82 41.42
CA GLU A 21 35.89 -15.95 40.56
C GLU A 21 35.50 -15.56 39.12
N LEU A 22 36.44 -15.08 38.34
CA LEU A 22 36.39 -14.99 36.91
C LEU A 22 36.13 -16.39 36.36
N THR A 23 34.88 -16.80 36.31
CA THR A 23 34.50 -18.04 35.66
C THR A 23 34.82 -17.90 34.19
N SER A 24 35.96 -18.42 33.83
CA SER A 24 36.36 -18.70 32.48
C SER A 24 35.17 -19.37 31.74
N PRO A 25 34.72 -18.85 30.59
CA PRO A 25 33.64 -19.49 29.87
C PRO A 25 34.06 -20.89 29.42
N LYS A 26 33.38 -21.90 29.95
CA LYS A 26 33.53 -23.30 29.54
C LYS A 26 33.48 -23.39 28.02
N PRO A 27 34.35 -24.13 27.34
CA PRO A 27 34.31 -24.30 25.90
C PRO A 27 32.99 -24.93 25.51
N ILE A 28 32.12 -24.12 24.92
CA ILE A 28 30.80 -24.56 24.44
C ILE A 28 31.05 -25.49 23.25
N ASN A 29 30.58 -26.71 23.38
CA ASN A 29 30.75 -27.77 22.40
C ASN A 29 30.13 -27.33 21.07
N ARG A 30 30.92 -27.04 20.04
CA ARG A 30 30.48 -26.50 18.72
C ARG A 30 29.34 -27.29 18.09
N LYS A 31 29.28 -28.63 18.38
CA LYS A 31 28.21 -29.53 17.93
C LYS A 31 26.86 -29.21 18.64
N LYS A 32 26.85 -28.83 19.92
CA LYS A 32 25.64 -28.46 20.65
C LYS A 32 25.09 -27.10 20.23
N ILE A 33 25.96 -26.14 19.90
CA ILE A 33 25.58 -24.84 19.34
C ILE A 33 24.92 -25.03 17.95
N LEU A 34 25.48 -25.91 17.13
CA LEU A 34 24.94 -26.18 15.80
C LEU A 34 23.52 -26.77 15.85
N ILE A 35 23.27 -27.70 16.79
CA ILE A 35 21.97 -28.34 16.99
C ILE A 35 20.94 -27.35 17.53
N LEU A 36 21.36 -26.42 18.39
CA LEU A 36 20.45 -25.41 18.97
C LEU A 36 20.18 -24.25 18.00
N ALA A 37 21.13 -23.90 17.12
CA ALA A 37 21.00 -22.85 16.13
C ALA A 37 20.17 -23.27 14.89
N LEU A 38 20.17 -24.56 14.55
CA LEU A 38 19.45 -25.07 13.37
C LEU A 38 17.95 -24.75 13.37
N PRO A 39 17.17 -24.99 14.44
CA PRO A 39 15.74 -24.66 14.44
C PRO A 39 15.45 -23.15 14.38
N VAL A 40 16.36 -22.31 14.91
CA VAL A 40 16.22 -20.85 14.85
C VAL A 40 16.41 -20.36 13.41
N VAL A 41 17.40 -20.89 12.70
CA VAL A 41 17.65 -20.53 11.28
C VAL A 41 16.48 -20.99 10.41
N ILE A 42 15.93 -22.20 10.66
CA ILE A 42 14.75 -22.69 9.94
C ILE A 42 13.51 -21.82 10.23
N ALA A 43 13.31 -21.41 11.49
CA ALA A 43 12.18 -20.55 11.85
C ALA A 43 12.28 -19.17 11.18
N ILE A 44 13.47 -18.57 11.12
CA ILE A 44 13.73 -17.31 10.42
C ILE A 44 13.51 -17.50 8.90
N GLY A 45 14.02 -18.57 8.32
CA GLY A 45 13.81 -18.89 6.90
C GLY A 45 12.34 -19.07 6.53
N LEU A 46 11.57 -19.77 7.38
CA LEU A 46 10.13 -19.94 7.19
C LEU A 46 9.36 -18.63 7.36
N SER A 47 9.72 -17.79 8.34
CA SER A 47 9.04 -16.49 8.55
C SER A 47 9.31 -15.52 7.40
N VAL A 48 10.54 -15.47 6.88
CA VAL A 48 10.90 -14.68 5.71
C VAL A 48 10.23 -15.24 4.46
N GLY A 49 10.22 -16.55 4.27
CA GLY A 49 9.53 -17.22 3.15
C GLY A 49 8.03 -16.97 3.18
N LEU A 50 7.39 -17.04 4.35
CA LEU A 50 5.96 -16.77 4.52
C LEU A 50 5.66 -15.27 4.29
N TYR A 51 6.52 -14.38 4.79
CA TYR A 51 6.42 -12.94 4.52
C TYR A 51 6.48 -12.65 3.02
N PHE A 52 7.42 -13.24 2.28
CA PHE A 52 7.51 -13.08 0.82
C PHE A 52 6.37 -13.77 0.07
N ALA A 53 5.85 -14.89 0.55
CA ALA A 53 4.68 -15.54 -0.06
C ALA A 53 3.40 -14.72 0.12
N PHE A 54 3.19 -14.12 1.30
CA PHE A 54 2.05 -13.23 1.56
C PHE A 54 2.23 -11.83 0.98
N SER A 55 3.47 -11.34 0.81
CA SER A 55 3.75 -10.04 0.19
C SER A 55 3.50 -10.04 -1.32
N LYS A 56 3.43 -11.21 -1.95
CA LYS A 56 3.16 -11.31 -3.39
C LYS A 56 1.76 -10.86 -3.79
N ASP A 57 0.79 -10.99 -2.89
CA ASP A 57 -0.57 -10.53 -3.14
C ASP A 57 -0.78 -9.03 -2.85
N TYR A 58 0.19 -8.38 -2.19
CA TYR A 58 0.16 -6.93 -1.92
C TYR A 58 0.85 -6.09 -3.01
N ASN A 59 1.59 -6.72 -3.90
CA ASN A 59 2.11 -6.10 -5.09
C ASN A 59 1.06 -6.32 -6.20
N SER A 60 0.05 -5.47 -6.26
CA SER A 60 -0.57 -5.13 -7.54
C SER A 60 0.61 -4.83 -8.46
N GLY A 61 0.86 -5.73 -9.41
CA GLY A 61 1.98 -5.60 -10.32
C GLY A 61 2.05 -4.19 -10.91
N PRO A 62 3.18 -3.75 -11.43
CA PRO A 62 3.34 -2.38 -11.90
C PRO A 62 2.14 -2.06 -12.76
N SER A 63 1.39 -1.05 -12.36
CA SER A 63 0.28 -0.55 -13.15
C SER A 63 0.85 -0.29 -14.52
N ALA A 64 0.48 -1.14 -15.49
CA ALA A 64 1.08 -1.09 -16.80
C ALA A 64 0.64 0.21 -17.46
N TYR A 65 1.50 1.21 -17.43
CA TYR A 65 1.26 2.40 -18.24
C TYR A 65 1.83 2.18 -19.63
N SER A 66 1.09 2.60 -20.62
CA SER A 66 1.54 2.62 -22.01
C SER A 66 1.72 4.05 -22.47
N VAL A 67 2.88 4.32 -23.07
CA VAL A 67 3.18 5.63 -23.65
C VAL A 67 2.88 5.54 -25.15
N ILE A 68 1.91 6.31 -25.60
CA ILE A 68 1.63 6.46 -27.02
C ILE A 68 2.14 7.84 -27.47
N GLN A 69 3.15 7.83 -28.33
CA GLN A 69 3.56 9.04 -29.04
C GLN A 69 2.55 9.29 -30.18
N LYS A 70 1.74 10.30 -30.04
CA LYS A 70 0.85 10.72 -31.09
C LYS A 70 1.68 11.33 -32.24
N PRO A 71 1.37 11.04 -33.51
CA PRO A 71 2.10 11.63 -34.62
C PRO A 71 2.10 13.15 -34.51
N LYS A 72 3.26 13.74 -34.84
CA LYS A 72 3.56 15.17 -34.81
C LYS A 72 2.42 15.97 -35.43
N ASN A 73 1.85 16.87 -34.67
CA ASN A 73 0.87 17.80 -35.20
C ASN A 73 1.52 18.70 -36.26
N ASN A 74 0.73 19.27 -37.17
CA ASN A 74 1.23 20.16 -38.22
C ASN A 74 1.98 21.39 -37.77
N ASP A 75 1.91 21.72 -36.47
CA ASP A 75 2.64 22.80 -35.79
C ASP A 75 4.02 22.38 -35.23
N GLY A 76 4.40 21.12 -35.42
CA GLY A 76 5.71 20.60 -35.00
C GLY A 76 5.79 20.16 -33.54
N THR A 77 4.70 20.23 -32.77
CA THR A 77 4.67 19.83 -31.36
C THR A 77 4.36 18.34 -31.23
N GLU A 78 5.28 17.58 -30.62
CA GLU A 78 5.05 16.19 -30.25
C GLU A 78 4.17 16.16 -28.99
N SER A 79 2.94 15.68 -29.13
CA SER A 79 2.09 15.43 -27.97
C SER A 79 2.29 13.99 -27.49
N ILE A 80 2.82 13.85 -26.29
CA ILE A 80 2.92 12.55 -25.63
C ILE A 80 1.63 12.30 -24.87
N THR A 81 1.01 11.17 -25.11
CA THR A 81 -0.15 10.69 -24.35
C THR A 81 0.26 9.45 -23.59
N VAL A 82 0.06 9.50 -22.30
CA VAL A 82 0.36 8.36 -21.40
C VAL A 82 -0.94 7.81 -20.86
N PHE A 83 -1.16 6.53 -21.06
CA PHE A 83 -2.28 5.81 -20.47
C PHE A 83 -1.81 5.06 -19.23
N TYR A 84 -2.52 5.26 -18.13
CA TYR A 84 -2.27 4.60 -16.86
C TYR A 84 -3.50 3.78 -16.46
N ASP A 85 -3.30 2.47 -16.34
CA ASP A 85 -4.36 1.55 -15.92
C ASP A 85 -4.53 1.62 -14.40
N LEU A 86 -5.73 1.94 -13.94
CA LEU A 86 -6.07 1.89 -12.52
C LEU A 86 -6.32 0.45 -12.09
N PRO A 87 -6.05 0.11 -10.83
CA PRO A 87 -6.45 -1.19 -10.27
C PRO A 87 -7.95 -1.39 -10.42
N GLU A 88 -8.35 -2.62 -10.72
CA GLU A 88 -9.75 -3.00 -10.82
C GLU A 88 -10.51 -2.70 -9.51
N ILE A 89 -11.71 -2.17 -9.63
CA ILE A 89 -12.52 -1.71 -8.53
C ILE A 89 -13.78 -2.55 -8.45
N HIS A 90 -14.00 -3.18 -7.31
CA HIS A 90 -15.21 -3.94 -7.01
C HIS A 90 -16.00 -3.20 -5.94
N ALA A 91 -17.29 -2.99 -6.19
CA ALA A 91 -18.18 -2.28 -5.28
C ALA A 91 -19.58 -2.91 -5.27
N SER A 92 -20.32 -2.71 -4.19
CA SER A 92 -21.76 -2.98 -4.17
C SER A 92 -22.49 -1.70 -4.54
N LEU A 93 -23.41 -1.80 -5.50
CA LEU A 93 -24.27 -0.69 -5.90
C LEU A 93 -25.37 -0.46 -4.87
N ARG A 94 -25.89 0.76 -4.85
CA ARG A 94 -27.10 1.07 -4.10
C ARG A 94 -28.28 0.34 -4.75
N THR A 95 -29.03 -0.41 -3.96
CA THR A 95 -30.20 -1.12 -4.45
C THR A 95 -31.46 -0.62 -3.78
N SER A 96 -32.55 -0.57 -4.54
CA SER A 96 -33.88 -0.22 -4.02
C SER A 96 -34.67 -1.45 -3.55
N GLY A 97 -34.14 -2.67 -3.80
CA GLY A 97 -34.76 -3.95 -3.52
C GLY A 97 -33.95 -4.84 -2.57
N THR A 98 -34.34 -6.11 -2.53
CA THR A 98 -33.67 -7.15 -1.73
C THR A 98 -32.43 -7.75 -2.41
N GLU A 99 -32.32 -7.60 -3.73
CA GLU A 99 -31.19 -8.13 -4.51
C GLU A 99 -29.99 -7.19 -4.38
N LYS A 100 -28.88 -7.73 -3.93
CA LYS A 100 -27.61 -7.00 -3.91
C LYS A 100 -26.99 -7.06 -5.32
N GLN A 101 -26.55 -5.91 -5.81
CA GLN A 101 -25.85 -5.81 -7.07
C GLN A 101 -24.41 -5.39 -6.83
N ARG A 102 -23.50 -6.10 -7.48
CA ARG A 102 -22.08 -5.85 -7.42
C ARG A 102 -21.57 -5.41 -8.78
N VAL A 103 -20.72 -4.39 -8.80
CA VAL A 103 -20.06 -3.91 -10.02
C VAL A 103 -18.56 -4.18 -9.94
N SER A 104 -17.99 -4.64 -11.07
CA SER A 104 -16.57 -4.69 -11.34
C SER A 104 -16.24 -3.66 -12.42
N LEU A 105 -15.30 -2.76 -12.13
CA LEU A 105 -14.98 -1.61 -12.98
C LEU A 105 -13.49 -1.53 -13.24
N ALA A 106 -13.09 -1.64 -14.50
CA ALA A 106 -11.72 -1.41 -14.95
C ALA A 106 -11.62 -0.07 -15.69
N LEU A 107 -10.76 0.79 -15.18
CA LEU A 107 -10.56 2.16 -15.65
C LEU A 107 -9.14 2.39 -16.16
N ASN A 108 -9.02 3.30 -17.08
CA ASN A 108 -7.76 3.81 -17.61
C ASN A 108 -7.83 5.34 -17.65
N ILE A 109 -6.78 6.00 -17.21
CA ILE A 109 -6.67 7.46 -17.27
C ILE A 109 -5.61 7.88 -18.26
N GLU A 110 -5.84 9.02 -18.89
CA GLU A 110 -4.94 9.65 -19.84
C GLU A 110 -4.24 10.84 -19.19
N LEU A 111 -2.91 10.87 -19.29
CA LEU A 111 -2.06 11.94 -18.82
C LEU A 111 -1.31 12.59 -19.97
N SER A 112 -1.10 13.90 -19.88
CA SER A 112 -0.37 14.66 -20.89
C SER A 112 1.15 14.63 -20.70
N ARG A 113 1.64 14.11 -19.58
CA ARG A 113 3.05 14.11 -19.22
C ARG A 113 3.45 12.80 -18.54
N VAL A 114 4.59 12.27 -18.92
CA VAL A 114 5.15 11.03 -18.33
C VAL A 114 5.53 11.26 -16.87
N GLU A 115 5.99 12.45 -16.52
CA GLU A 115 6.42 12.80 -15.16
C GLU A 115 5.29 12.71 -14.13
N ASP A 116 4.04 12.83 -14.57
CA ASP A 116 2.86 12.77 -13.71
C ASP A 116 2.54 11.32 -13.26
N VAL A 117 3.06 10.30 -13.95
CA VAL A 117 2.79 8.87 -13.65
C VAL A 117 3.17 8.52 -12.22
N ALA A 118 4.36 8.91 -11.77
CA ALA A 118 4.82 8.62 -10.41
C ALA A 118 3.91 9.24 -9.34
N SER A 119 3.39 10.45 -9.61
CA SER A 119 2.46 11.12 -8.71
C SER A 119 1.11 10.41 -8.66
N ILE A 120 0.60 9.96 -9.81
CA ILE A 120 -0.63 9.17 -9.90
C ILE A 120 -0.48 7.84 -9.15
N GLU A 121 0.65 7.16 -9.30
CA GLU A 121 0.91 5.90 -8.61
C GLU A 121 0.86 6.06 -7.09
N ILE A 122 1.51 7.10 -6.55
CA ILE A 122 1.44 7.43 -5.12
C ILE A 122 0.01 7.75 -4.67
N MET A 123 -0.78 8.42 -5.53
CA MET A 123 -2.16 8.79 -5.23
C MET A 123 -3.19 7.71 -5.56
N SER A 124 -2.77 6.57 -6.14
CA SER A 124 -3.66 5.47 -6.55
C SER A 124 -4.65 5.03 -5.46
N PRO A 125 -4.28 4.88 -4.18
CA PRO A 125 -5.25 4.56 -3.13
C PRO A 125 -6.35 5.60 -2.99
N ARG A 126 -6.00 6.90 -3.03
CA ARG A 126 -6.97 8.00 -2.93
C ARG A 126 -7.88 8.09 -4.15
N ILE A 127 -7.33 7.78 -5.33
CA ILE A 127 -8.09 7.68 -6.58
C ILE A 127 -9.14 6.57 -6.45
N LYS A 128 -8.70 5.38 -6.00
CA LYS A 128 -9.60 4.25 -5.76
C LYS A 128 -10.72 4.60 -4.78
N ASP A 129 -10.38 5.22 -3.66
CA ASP A 129 -11.37 5.64 -2.65
C ASP A 129 -12.39 6.63 -3.21
N ALA A 130 -11.95 7.59 -4.03
CA ALA A 130 -12.85 8.56 -4.67
C ALA A 130 -13.80 7.91 -5.67
N VAL A 131 -13.32 6.92 -6.44
CA VAL A 131 -14.18 6.14 -7.35
C VAL A 131 -15.17 5.31 -6.56
N LEU A 132 -14.72 4.58 -5.52
CA LEU A 132 -15.58 3.77 -4.67
C LEU A 132 -16.68 4.61 -4.01
N ALA A 133 -16.32 5.76 -3.42
CA ALA A 133 -17.27 6.65 -2.77
C ALA A 133 -18.40 7.11 -3.69
N HIS A 134 -18.11 7.25 -4.99
CA HIS A 134 -19.13 7.61 -5.97
C HIS A 134 -19.95 6.40 -6.44
N ILE A 135 -19.31 5.29 -6.74
CA ILE A 135 -19.96 4.08 -7.27
C ILE A 135 -21.00 3.50 -6.30
N ILE A 136 -20.70 3.49 -4.99
CA ILE A 136 -21.65 2.95 -3.98
C ILE A 136 -22.95 3.78 -3.85
N GLU A 137 -22.97 4.99 -4.37
CA GLU A 137 -24.15 5.85 -4.39
C GLU A 137 -25.06 5.59 -5.59
N LEU A 138 -24.56 4.89 -6.61
CA LEU A 138 -25.26 4.63 -7.86
C LEU A 138 -26.05 3.33 -7.84
N THR A 139 -27.10 3.29 -8.64
CA THR A 139 -27.89 2.09 -8.94
C THR A 139 -27.46 1.50 -10.28
N ALA A 140 -27.80 0.23 -10.55
CA ALA A 140 -27.52 -0.40 -11.84
C ALA A 140 -28.21 0.33 -12.99
N ASP A 141 -29.44 0.78 -12.77
CA ASP A 141 -30.23 1.49 -13.80
C ASP A 141 -29.55 2.81 -14.23
N GLU A 142 -28.86 3.50 -13.30
CA GLU A 142 -28.11 4.73 -13.62
C GLU A 142 -26.85 4.45 -14.45
N LEU A 143 -26.34 3.22 -14.40
CA LEU A 143 -25.17 2.77 -15.17
C LEU A 143 -25.56 2.11 -16.49
N GLU A 144 -26.87 1.94 -16.76
CA GLU A 144 -27.34 1.25 -17.94
C GLU A 144 -27.24 2.14 -19.20
N GLY A 145 -26.76 1.53 -20.27
CA GLY A 145 -26.69 2.15 -21.58
C GLY A 145 -25.56 3.18 -21.75
N ALA A 146 -25.45 3.71 -22.95
CA ALA A 146 -24.36 4.62 -23.31
C ALA A 146 -24.40 5.95 -22.55
N ASN A 147 -25.60 6.45 -22.25
CA ASN A 147 -25.77 7.72 -21.53
C ASN A 147 -25.31 7.62 -20.07
N GLY A 148 -25.64 6.54 -19.38
CA GLY A 148 -25.20 6.29 -18.00
C GLY A 148 -23.69 6.20 -17.91
N LEU A 149 -23.07 5.43 -18.82
CA LEU A 149 -21.61 5.29 -18.86
C LEU A 149 -20.90 6.60 -19.23
N TYR A 150 -21.46 7.39 -20.14
CA TYR A 150 -20.91 8.70 -20.48
C TYR A 150 -20.96 9.64 -19.29
N TRP A 151 -22.10 9.72 -18.61
CA TRP A 151 -22.24 10.52 -17.41
C TRP A 151 -21.29 10.08 -16.29
N LEU A 152 -21.18 8.77 -16.04
CA LEU A 152 -20.24 8.22 -15.07
C LEU A 152 -18.79 8.65 -15.39
N LYS A 153 -18.40 8.55 -16.66
CA LYS A 153 -17.06 8.93 -17.13
C LYS A 153 -16.77 10.39 -16.81
N GLU A 154 -17.66 11.30 -17.14
CA GLU A 154 -17.47 12.75 -16.93
C GLU A 154 -17.44 13.11 -15.45
N GLU A 155 -18.33 12.51 -14.65
CA GLU A 155 -18.38 12.75 -13.21
C GLU A 155 -17.13 12.23 -12.51
N LEU A 156 -16.69 11.01 -12.84
CA LEU A 156 -15.44 10.49 -12.31
C LEU A 156 -14.22 11.32 -12.75
N LEU A 157 -14.16 11.75 -14.01
CA LEU A 157 -13.07 12.61 -14.47
C LEU A 157 -12.99 13.91 -13.67
N TYR A 158 -14.14 14.53 -13.41
CA TYR A 158 -14.21 15.74 -12.60
C TYR A 158 -13.73 15.49 -11.16
N ARG A 159 -14.24 14.47 -10.49
CA ARG A 159 -13.89 14.13 -9.11
C ARG A 159 -12.42 13.76 -8.97
N LEU A 160 -11.91 12.95 -9.88
CA LEU A 160 -10.51 12.54 -9.85
C LEU A 160 -9.56 13.72 -10.07
N ASN A 161 -9.88 14.67 -10.93
CA ASN A 161 -9.08 15.89 -11.10
C ASN A 161 -9.01 16.73 -9.83
N LEU A 162 -10.03 16.71 -8.98
CA LEU A 162 -9.97 17.38 -7.67
C LEU A 162 -9.03 16.64 -6.71
N VAL A 163 -9.00 15.32 -6.77
CA VAL A 163 -8.19 14.47 -5.88
C VAL A 163 -6.71 14.51 -6.22
N VAL A 164 -6.38 14.54 -7.52
CA VAL A 164 -4.99 14.43 -8.00
C VAL A 164 -4.30 15.80 -8.18
N ALA A 165 -4.99 16.89 -7.91
CA ALA A 165 -4.37 18.21 -8.05
C ALA A 165 -3.02 18.29 -7.30
N PRO A 166 -1.97 18.88 -7.88
CA PRO A 166 -1.94 19.72 -9.12
C PRO A 166 -1.78 18.93 -10.44
N VAL A 167 -1.69 17.60 -10.41
CA VAL A 167 -1.68 16.75 -11.61
C VAL A 167 -3.04 16.87 -12.31
N ARG A 168 -3.05 16.73 -13.63
CA ARG A 168 -4.27 16.81 -14.43
C ARG A 168 -4.45 15.54 -15.25
N ILE A 169 -5.59 14.90 -15.06
CA ILE A 169 -6.09 13.81 -15.91
C ILE A 169 -6.78 14.46 -17.11
N SER A 170 -6.32 14.14 -18.32
CA SER A 170 -6.87 14.68 -19.57
C SER A 170 -8.16 13.97 -19.98
N SER A 171 -8.22 12.66 -19.75
CA SER A 171 -9.37 11.82 -20.07
C SER A 171 -9.43 10.61 -19.15
N LEU A 172 -10.62 10.06 -18.97
CA LEU A 172 -10.85 8.79 -18.28
C LEU A 172 -11.58 7.87 -19.25
N ASN A 173 -11.15 6.62 -19.31
CA ASN A 173 -11.77 5.61 -20.14
C ASN A 173 -12.25 4.43 -19.30
N ILE A 174 -13.46 3.98 -19.54
CA ILE A 174 -14.00 2.75 -18.96
C ILE A 174 -13.59 1.60 -19.90
N LYS A 175 -12.68 0.74 -19.45
CA LYS A 175 -12.22 -0.42 -20.20
C LYS A 175 -13.23 -1.55 -20.13
N GLN A 176 -13.80 -1.74 -18.96
CA GLN A 176 -14.77 -2.78 -18.68
C GLN A 176 -15.66 -2.36 -17.52
N ILE A 177 -16.93 -2.68 -17.62
CA ILE A 177 -17.90 -2.64 -16.52
C ILE A 177 -18.71 -3.93 -16.57
N ASP A 178 -18.84 -4.59 -15.44
CA ASP A 178 -19.63 -5.81 -15.28
C ASP A 178 -20.49 -5.67 -14.02
N ILE A 179 -21.79 -5.84 -14.17
CA ILE A 179 -22.77 -5.74 -13.10
C ILE A 179 -23.38 -7.11 -12.88
N GLN A 180 -23.25 -7.64 -11.68
CA GLN A 180 -23.76 -8.95 -11.30
C GLN A 180 -24.77 -8.82 -10.15
N SER A 181 -25.91 -9.46 -10.29
CA SER A 181 -26.86 -9.65 -9.21
C SER A 181 -26.39 -10.79 -8.31
N GLU A 182 -26.30 -10.53 -7.02
CA GLU A 182 -25.99 -11.53 -6.00
C GLU A 182 -27.30 -12.22 -5.59
N ASP A 183 -27.48 -13.47 -6.03
CA ASP A 183 -28.65 -14.28 -5.62
C ASP A 183 -28.56 -14.56 -4.11
N PRO A 184 -29.56 -14.19 -3.31
CA PRO A 184 -29.54 -14.41 -1.85
C PRO A 184 -29.61 -15.88 -1.42
N GLN A 185 -29.52 -16.83 -2.35
CA GLN A 185 -29.69 -18.28 -2.10
C GLN A 185 -28.42 -19.12 -2.25
N GLN A 186 -27.21 -18.54 -2.12
CA GLN A 186 -25.97 -19.33 -2.00
C GLN A 186 -25.31 -19.15 -0.64
#